data_9ced62ab18934a99274891b1322e1830
#
_entry.id   9ced62ab18934a99274891b1322e1830
#
_cell.length_a   1.000
_cell.length_b   1.000
_cell.length_c   1.000
_cell.angle_alpha   90.00
_cell.angle_beta   90.00
_cell.angle_gamma   90.00
#
_symmetry.space_group_name_H-M   'P 1'
#
loop_
_entity.id
_entity.type
_entity.pdbx_description
1 polymer ?
#
loop_
_entity_poly.entity_id
_entity_poly.type
_entity_poly.pdbx_seq_one_letter_code
_entity_poly.pdbx_strand_id
1 'polypeptide(L)'
;MSKAFWFVAAVLTGAGLSFAAAPIRVMLLDGESGGPYHKWALISPVLKKQLEETGLFAVDIVTAPPAGGDFHAFKPNFRNYAVVVWNYDAPDERWPADLKESFEQYVREGGGFVSVHAADNAFPNWPAFNEMIGVGGWRGRNEKNGPYWFFKDGKLTPDSSPGSAGSHGLRTPYEVALREKHPITEGLPPVWMHQGDELYAKLRGPGKNVTVLATAYSDPSNSGSGHDEPVLMAIAYGRGRVFHTTMGHDISGLSSVDFVVTFQRGAEWAATGRVTQKIPSSFPTGNSVSYRTDFAAMDPAYKAGLNPLDAAGSRR
;
A
#
# COMPACT_ATOMS: atom_id res chain seq x y z
N MET A 1 79.46 -3.39 21.09
CA MET A 1 78.76 -2.34 20.31
C MET A 1 77.52 -2.99 19.69
N SER A 2 76.35 -2.83 20.34
CA SER A 2 75.11 -3.45 19.93
C SER A 2 74.28 -2.39 19.17
N LYS A 3 73.93 -2.66 17.92
CA LYS A 3 73.12 -1.79 17.09
C LYS A 3 71.65 -2.23 17.25
N ALA A 4 70.79 -1.38 17.90
CA ALA A 4 69.35 -1.57 17.97
C ALA A 4 68.74 -1.11 16.67
N PHE A 5 67.97 -2.01 16.00
CA PHE A 5 67.13 -1.68 14.86
C PHE A 5 65.74 -1.38 15.37
N TRP A 6 65.27 -0.16 15.12
CA TRP A 6 63.84 0.24 15.33
C TRP A 6 63.03 -0.08 14.07
N PHE A 7 62.07 -0.97 14.20
CA PHE A 7 61.03 -1.17 13.16
C PHE A 7 59.91 -0.17 13.39
N VAL A 8 59.72 0.74 12.45
CA VAL A 8 58.52 1.60 12.41
C VAL A 8 57.45 0.84 11.64
N ALA A 9 56.41 0.41 12.34
CA ALA A 9 55.23 -0.16 11.72
C ALA A 9 54.31 0.98 11.23
N ALA A 10 54.18 1.14 9.91
CA ALA A 10 53.22 2.06 9.32
C ALA A 10 51.82 1.43 9.39
N VAL A 11 50.95 2.03 10.22
CA VAL A 11 49.54 1.68 10.26
C VAL A 11 48.83 2.38 9.07
N LEU A 12 48.53 1.63 8.02
CA LEU A 12 47.67 2.08 6.92
C LEU A 12 46.23 2.05 7.40
N THR A 13 45.68 3.20 7.79
CA THR A 13 44.24 3.39 8.00
C THR A 13 43.56 3.46 6.65
N GLY A 14 43.04 2.34 6.16
CA GLY A 14 42.21 2.30 4.99
C GLY A 14 40.87 3.00 5.28
N ALA A 15 40.71 4.22 4.79
CA ALA A 15 39.38 4.85 4.73
C ALA A 15 38.52 4.05 3.73
N GLY A 16 37.67 3.17 4.24
CA GLY A 16 36.70 2.46 3.44
C GLY A 16 35.73 3.48 2.83
N LEU A 17 35.82 3.68 1.52
CA LEU A 17 34.78 4.41 0.79
C LEU A 17 33.49 3.59 0.88
N SER A 18 32.58 3.99 1.78
CA SER A 18 31.22 3.47 1.82
C SER A 18 30.48 4.02 0.59
N PHE A 19 30.39 3.23 -0.47
CA PHE A 19 29.49 3.54 -1.57
C PHE A 19 28.07 3.39 -1.04
N ALA A 20 27.31 4.47 -1.00
CA ALA A 20 25.88 4.39 -0.76
C ALA A 20 25.27 3.45 -1.83
N ALA A 21 24.46 2.48 -1.41
CA ALA A 21 23.77 1.61 -2.33
C ALA A 21 22.89 2.45 -3.27
N ALA A 22 22.82 2.07 -4.54
CA ALA A 22 21.93 2.74 -5.49
C ALA A 22 20.47 2.68 -4.97
N PRO A 23 19.70 3.75 -5.12
CA PRO A 23 18.32 3.79 -4.62
C PRO A 23 17.45 2.77 -5.35
N ILE A 24 16.47 2.23 -4.63
CA ILE A 24 15.42 1.34 -5.17
C ILE A 24 14.58 2.17 -6.13
N ARG A 25 14.55 1.79 -7.41
CA ARG A 25 13.71 2.47 -8.39
C ARG A 25 12.26 2.06 -8.25
N VAL A 26 11.38 3.05 -8.12
CA VAL A 26 9.94 2.88 -7.96
C VAL A 26 9.21 3.56 -9.12
N MET A 27 8.28 2.85 -9.76
CA MET A 27 7.25 3.48 -10.58
C MET A 27 6.03 3.72 -9.69
N LEU A 28 5.56 4.95 -9.60
CA LEU A 28 4.25 5.26 -9.05
C LEU A 28 3.30 5.51 -10.21
N LEU A 29 2.38 4.58 -10.42
CA LEU A 29 1.40 4.62 -11.49
C LEU A 29 0.13 5.33 -11.01
N ASP A 30 -0.29 6.35 -11.76
CA ASP A 30 -1.52 7.10 -11.52
C ASP A 30 -2.22 7.48 -12.84
N GLY A 31 -3.19 8.42 -12.79
CA GLY A 31 -3.87 8.98 -13.97
C GLY A 31 -5.38 8.82 -13.96
N GLU A 32 -5.91 7.85 -13.23
CA GLU A 32 -7.34 7.63 -13.05
C GLU A 32 -7.59 7.00 -11.67
N SER A 33 -8.68 7.36 -11.02
CA SER A 33 -9.16 6.72 -9.80
C SER A 33 -10.66 6.95 -9.64
N GLY A 34 -11.30 6.40 -8.60
CA GLY A 34 -12.74 6.32 -8.38
C GLY A 34 -13.52 7.64 -8.44
N GLY A 35 -13.45 8.33 -9.56
CA GLY A 35 -14.18 9.58 -9.82
C GLY A 35 -13.69 10.73 -8.91
N PRO A 36 -14.61 11.56 -8.37
CA PRO A 36 -14.26 12.71 -7.54
C PRO A 36 -13.80 12.33 -6.11
N TYR A 37 -13.96 11.05 -5.72
CA TYR A 37 -13.73 10.60 -4.35
C TYR A 37 -12.25 10.41 -4.05
N HIS A 38 -11.47 9.94 -5.03
CA HIS A 38 -10.04 9.69 -4.89
C HIS A 38 -9.24 10.67 -5.72
N LYS A 39 -8.66 11.66 -5.05
CA LYS A 39 -7.91 12.76 -5.70
C LYS A 39 -6.48 12.30 -6.02
N TRP A 40 -6.31 11.35 -6.95
CA TRP A 40 -5.03 10.75 -7.29
C TRP A 40 -3.91 11.78 -7.54
N ALA A 41 -4.24 12.90 -8.21
CA ALA A 41 -3.27 13.95 -8.50
C ALA A 41 -2.72 14.67 -7.25
N LEU A 42 -3.45 14.66 -6.12
CA LEU A 42 -2.95 15.12 -4.83
C LEU A 42 -2.25 14.02 -4.06
N ILE A 43 -2.73 12.79 -4.19
CA ILE A 43 -2.24 11.62 -3.44
C ILE A 43 -0.85 11.20 -3.94
N SER A 44 -0.63 11.13 -5.26
CA SER A 44 0.63 10.66 -5.84
C SER A 44 1.87 11.44 -5.38
N PRO A 45 1.87 12.80 -5.34
CA PRO A 45 2.98 13.55 -4.77
C PRO A 45 3.25 13.25 -3.30
N VAL A 46 2.22 12.95 -2.50
CA VAL A 46 2.38 12.56 -1.09
C VAL A 46 3.03 11.20 -0.97
N LEU A 47 2.54 10.19 -1.69
CA LEU A 47 3.12 8.85 -1.71
C LEU A 47 4.59 8.88 -2.19
N LYS A 48 4.88 9.67 -3.24
CA LYS A 48 6.25 9.89 -3.70
C LYS A 48 7.13 10.46 -2.59
N LYS A 49 6.69 11.55 -1.95
CA LYS A 49 7.42 12.19 -0.85
C LYS A 49 7.66 11.22 0.30
N GLN A 50 6.66 10.43 0.71
CA GLN A 50 6.79 9.44 1.77
C GLN A 50 7.85 8.39 1.46
N LEU A 51 7.98 7.93 0.23
CA LEU A 51 9.02 6.97 -0.14
C LEU A 51 10.40 7.62 -0.20
N GLU A 52 10.53 8.76 -0.87
CA GLU A 52 11.82 9.41 -1.10
C GLU A 52 12.46 9.95 0.18
N GLU A 53 11.69 10.39 1.17
CA GLU A 53 12.22 10.87 2.47
C GLU A 53 12.96 9.81 3.27
N THR A 54 12.75 8.52 2.97
CA THR A 54 13.53 7.42 3.57
C THR A 54 15.00 7.41 3.13
N GLY A 55 15.32 8.05 2.01
CA GLY A 55 16.61 7.95 1.34
C GLY A 55 16.87 6.61 0.64
N LEU A 56 15.91 5.67 0.67
CA LEU A 56 16.03 4.35 0.05
C LEU A 56 15.52 4.31 -1.39
N PHE A 57 14.58 5.19 -1.75
CA PHE A 57 13.84 5.11 -3.01
C PHE A 57 14.11 6.30 -3.91
N ALA A 58 14.05 6.03 -5.22
CA ALA A 58 13.91 7.03 -6.27
C ALA A 58 12.61 6.76 -7.03
N VAL A 59 11.66 7.71 -7.02
CA VAL A 59 10.30 7.50 -7.47
C VAL A 59 10.01 8.31 -8.74
N ASP A 60 9.67 7.60 -9.82
CA ASP A 60 9.12 8.19 -11.03
C ASP A 60 7.59 8.06 -11.00
N ILE A 61 6.87 9.19 -11.09
CA ILE A 61 5.42 9.17 -11.32
C ILE A 61 5.20 8.94 -12.81
N VAL A 62 4.44 7.90 -13.14
CA VAL A 62 4.04 7.56 -14.51
C VAL A 62 2.52 7.67 -14.60
N THR A 63 2.07 8.73 -15.27
CA THR A 63 0.63 9.00 -15.41
C THR A 63 0.08 8.30 -16.65
N ALA A 64 -0.90 7.42 -16.44
CA ALA A 64 -1.61 6.77 -17.51
C ALA A 64 -2.46 7.78 -18.31
N PRO A 65 -2.74 7.53 -19.59
CA PRO A 65 -3.64 8.38 -20.36
C PRO A 65 -5.02 8.51 -19.70
N PRO A 66 -5.71 9.63 -19.88
CA PRO A 66 -7.08 9.79 -19.37
C PRO A 66 -8.04 8.82 -20.08
N ALA A 67 -9.25 8.70 -19.56
CA ALA A 67 -10.33 7.96 -20.22
C ALA A 67 -10.52 8.45 -21.67
N GLY A 68 -10.50 7.50 -22.63
CA GLY A 68 -10.53 7.79 -24.07
C GLY A 68 -9.17 8.16 -24.69
N GLY A 69 -8.10 8.21 -23.93
CA GLY A 69 -6.74 8.39 -24.44
C GLY A 69 -6.19 7.13 -25.10
N ASP A 70 -5.02 7.26 -25.76
CA ASP A 70 -4.38 6.16 -26.48
C ASP A 70 -3.58 5.26 -25.53
N PHE A 71 -4.23 4.21 -25.05
CA PHE A 71 -3.59 3.16 -24.23
C PHE A 71 -2.75 2.17 -25.06
N HIS A 72 -2.89 2.14 -26.38
CA HIS A 72 -2.02 1.31 -27.23
C HIS A 72 -0.62 1.94 -27.37
N ALA A 73 -0.52 3.26 -27.31
CA ALA A 73 0.76 3.97 -27.23
C ALA A 73 1.38 3.98 -25.83
N PHE A 74 0.60 3.73 -24.80
CA PHE A 74 1.08 3.71 -23.41
C PHE A 74 1.84 2.40 -23.13
N LYS A 75 3.16 2.45 -23.14
CA LYS A 75 4.06 1.30 -23.00
C LYS A 75 5.07 1.52 -21.86
N PRO A 76 4.62 1.60 -20.61
CA PRO A 76 5.54 1.77 -19.48
C PRO A 76 6.45 0.54 -19.36
N ASN A 77 7.75 0.78 -19.20
CA ASN A 77 8.70 -0.31 -19.00
C ASN A 77 8.78 -0.68 -17.51
N PHE A 78 7.87 -1.54 -17.05
CA PHE A 78 7.82 -1.99 -15.65
C PHE A 78 9.13 -2.62 -15.17
N ARG A 79 9.88 -3.31 -16.06
CA ARG A 79 11.14 -4.00 -15.73
C ARG A 79 12.28 -3.06 -15.32
N ASN A 80 12.15 -1.75 -15.60
CA ASN A 80 13.11 -0.76 -15.14
C ASN A 80 12.97 -0.43 -13.64
N TYR A 81 11.96 -0.98 -12.95
CA TYR A 81 11.63 -0.68 -11.58
C TYR A 81 11.64 -1.95 -10.72
N ALA A 82 12.15 -1.82 -9.51
CA ALA A 82 12.13 -2.90 -8.54
C ALA A 82 10.73 -3.11 -7.95
N VAL A 83 9.93 -2.04 -7.90
CA VAL A 83 8.55 -2.08 -7.42
C VAL A 83 7.69 -1.07 -8.18
N VAL A 84 6.45 -1.46 -8.47
CA VAL A 84 5.41 -0.60 -9.02
C VAL A 84 4.36 -0.36 -7.94
N VAL A 85 4.12 0.90 -7.60
CA VAL A 85 3.09 1.35 -6.66
C VAL A 85 1.89 1.84 -7.48
N TRP A 86 0.72 1.30 -7.22
CA TRP A 86 -0.52 1.75 -7.86
C TRP A 86 -1.32 2.66 -6.94
N ASN A 87 -1.50 3.90 -7.39
CA ASN A 87 -2.54 4.84 -7.03
C ASN A 87 -3.44 5.03 -8.25
N TYR A 88 -3.96 3.91 -8.78
CA TYR A 88 -4.65 3.84 -10.06
C TYR A 88 -5.83 2.88 -9.98
N ASP A 89 -7.04 3.37 -10.35
CA ASP A 89 -8.27 2.59 -10.40
C ASP A 89 -8.97 2.81 -11.74
N ALA A 90 -9.12 1.77 -12.54
CA ALA A 90 -9.71 1.83 -13.87
C ALA A 90 -10.61 0.62 -14.17
N PRO A 91 -11.59 0.75 -15.09
CA PRO A 91 -12.42 -0.36 -15.56
C PRO A 91 -11.64 -1.32 -16.47
N ASP A 92 -12.19 -2.52 -16.68
CA ASP A 92 -11.52 -3.60 -17.41
C ASP A 92 -11.09 -3.25 -18.84
N GLU A 93 -11.88 -2.46 -19.53
CA GLU A 93 -11.64 -2.05 -20.91
C GLU A 93 -10.54 -0.99 -21.06
N ARG A 94 -10.06 -0.40 -19.94
CA ARG A 94 -9.08 0.69 -20.01
C ARG A 94 -7.73 0.23 -20.55
N TRP A 95 -7.26 -0.92 -20.13
CA TRP A 95 -5.98 -1.45 -20.57
C TRP A 95 -6.13 -2.49 -21.66
N PRO A 96 -5.43 -2.38 -22.80
CA PRO A 96 -5.35 -3.44 -23.80
C PRO A 96 -4.65 -4.67 -23.24
N ALA A 97 -4.89 -5.82 -23.88
CA ALA A 97 -4.43 -7.12 -23.39
C ALA A 97 -2.90 -7.20 -23.24
N ASP A 98 -2.17 -6.64 -24.18
CA ASP A 98 -0.70 -6.63 -24.15
C ASP A 98 -0.10 -5.81 -23.01
N LEU A 99 -0.77 -4.72 -22.61
CA LEU A 99 -0.36 -3.95 -21.45
C LEU A 99 -0.62 -4.72 -20.14
N LYS A 100 -1.79 -5.37 -20.03
CA LYS A 100 -2.11 -6.27 -18.91
C LYS A 100 -1.10 -7.41 -18.80
N GLU A 101 -0.81 -8.08 -19.92
CA GLU A 101 0.16 -9.17 -19.97
C GLU A 101 1.57 -8.70 -19.56
N SER A 102 1.99 -7.53 -20.02
CA SER A 102 3.30 -6.95 -19.65
C SER A 102 3.42 -6.72 -18.14
N PHE A 103 2.38 -6.21 -17.49
CA PHE A 103 2.38 -6.01 -16.03
C PHE A 103 2.32 -7.36 -15.29
N GLU A 104 1.45 -8.27 -15.73
CA GLU A 104 1.34 -9.60 -15.15
C GLU A 104 2.68 -10.34 -15.20
N GLN A 105 3.35 -10.29 -16.33
CA GLN A 105 4.65 -10.93 -16.53
C GLN A 105 5.73 -10.31 -15.63
N TYR A 106 5.73 -8.97 -15.48
CA TYR A 106 6.64 -8.26 -14.58
C TYR A 106 6.51 -8.78 -13.15
N VAL A 107 5.28 -8.86 -12.59
CA VAL A 107 5.08 -9.35 -11.23
C VAL A 107 5.41 -10.86 -11.15
N ARG A 108 4.92 -11.68 -12.08
CA ARG A 108 5.18 -13.14 -12.08
C ARG A 108 6.66 -13.47 -12.08
N GLU A 109 7.48 -12.66 -12.73
CA GLU A 109 8.93 -12.87 -12.84
C GLU A 109 9.74 -12.31 -11.65
N GLY A 110 9.09 -11.71 -10.67
CA GLY A 110 9.73 -11.29 -9.43
C GLY A 110 9.68 -9.78 -9.14
N GLY A 111 9.01 -9.01 -10.00
CA GLY A 111 8.76 -7.59 -9.75
C GLY A 111 7.90 -7.37 -8.50
N GLY A 112 8.18 -6.29 -7.77
CA GLY A 112 7.39 -5.87 -6.61
C GLY A 112 6.14 -5.12 -7.04
N PHE A 113 5.03 -5.31 -6.32
CA PHE A 113 3.80 -4.56 -6.55
C PHE A 113 3.24 -4.06 -5.22
N VAL A 114 2.76 -2.81 -5.20
CA VAL A 114 2.03 -2.24 -4.05
C VAL A 114 0.70 -1.71 -4.54
N SER A 115 -0.40 -2.23 -3.97
CA SER A 115 -1.75 -1.73 -4.17
C SER A 115 -2.12 -0.81 -3.01
N VAL A 116 -2.49 0.44 -3.30
CA VAL A 116 -2.86 1.43 -2.29
C VAL A 116 -4.34 1.76 -2.42
N HIS A 117 -5.11 1.46 -1.38
CA HIS A 117 -6.51 1.83 -1.22
C HIS A 117 -7.33 1.54 -2.49
N ALA A 118 -7.89 2.56 -3.13
CA ALA A 118 -8.76 2.43 -4.31
C ALA A 118 -8.13 1.69 -5.51
N ALA A 119 -6.85 1.41 -5.49
CA ALA A 119 -6.24 0.58 -6.53
C ALA A 119 -6.80 -0.84 -6.55
N ASP A 120 -7.36 -1.32 -5.43
CA ASP A 120 -8.01 -2.62 -5.35
C ASP A 120 -9.39 -2.68 -6.04
N ASN A 121 -9.93 -1.54 -6.45
CA ASN A 121 -11.17 -1.45 -7.21
C ASN A 121 -10.96 -1.75 -8.70
N ALA A 122 -9.73 -1.56 -9.21
CA ALA A 122 -9.42 -1.69 -10.62
C ALA A 122 -9.70 -3.10 -11.16
N PHE A 123 -10.05 -3.17 -12.44
CA PHE A 123 -10.08 -4.38 -13.27
C PHE A 123 -10.79 -5.59 -12.64
N PRO A 124 -12.08 -5.53 -12.32
CA PRO A 124 -12.80 -6.61 -11.64
C PRO A 124 -12.77 -7.95 -12.39
N ASN A 125 -12.64 -7.94 -13.70
CA ASN A 125 -12.65 -9.14 -14.53
C ASN A 125 -11.28 -9.52 -15.12
N TRP A 126 -10.18 -8.96 -14.59
CA TRP A 126 -8.82 -9.42 -14.90
C TRP A 126 -8.34 -10.41 -13.83
N PRO A 127 -8.38 -11.75 -14.11
CA PRO A 127 -8.11 -12.77 -13.08
C PRO A 127 -6.74 -12.64 -12.43
N ALA A 128 -5.69 -12.42 -13.23
CA ALA A 128 -4.33 -12.29 -12.71
C ALA A 128 -4.19 -11.09 -11.75
N PHE A 129 -4.80 -9.95 -12.08
CA PHE A 129 -4.80 -8.79 -11.19
C PHE A 129 -5.51 -9.08 -9.87
N ASN A 130 -6.69 -9.74 -9.94
CA ASN A 130 -7.43 -10.11 -8.73
C ASN A 130 -6.68 -11.14 -7.88
N GLU A 131 -5.86 -12.03 -8.48
CA GLU A 131 -4.95 -12.90 -7.72
C GLU A 131 -3.79 -12.11 -7.09
N MET A 132 -3.25 -11.08 -7.76
CA MET A 132 -2.19 -10.23 -7.22
C MET A 132 -2.65 -9.42 -6.02
N ILE A 133 -3.86 -8.84 -6.07
CA ILE A 133 -4.38 -8.01 -4.96
C ILE A 133 -5.09 -8.85 -3.88
N GLY A 134 -5.44 -10.11 -4.17
CA GLY A 134 -6.14 -11.03 -3.28
C GLY A 134 -7.62 -10.74 -3.11
N VAL A 135 -7.97 -9.51 -2.79
CA VAL A 135 -9.35 -9.01 -2.62
C VAL A 135 -9.48 -7.59 -3.18
N GLY A 136 -10.70 -7.22 -3.59
CA GLY A 136 -10.99 -5.88 -4.07
C GLY A 136 -12.47 -5.52 -3.96
N GLY A 137 -12.79 -4.24 -4.16
CA GLY A 137 -14.14 -3.71 -4.00
C GLY A 137 -14.74 -3.14 -5.28
N TRP A 138 -15.96 -2.69 -5.18
CA TRP A 138 -16.71 -1.88 -6.15
C TRP A 138 -16.67 -2.36 -7.61
N ARG A 139 -16.85 -1.47 -8.56
CA ARG A 139 -16.85 -1.71 -10.03
C ARG A 139 -17.66 -2.94 -10.47
N GLY A 140 -18.80 -3.21 -9.80
CA GLY A 140 -19.67 -4.34 -10.12
C GLY A 140 -19.18 -5.70 -9.65
N ARG A 141 -18.12 -5.76 -8.82
CA ARG A 141 -17.72 -7.02 -8.18
C ARG A 141 -18.87 -7.60 -7.36
N ASN A 142 -19.04 -8.89 -7.45
CA ASN A 142 -20.06 -9.66 -6.75
C ASN A 142 -19.57 -11.10 -6.50
N GLU A 143 -20.46 -12.03 -6.15
CA GLU A 143 -20.11 -13.43 -5.86
C GLU A 143 -19.37 -14.16 -6.99
N LYS A 144 -19.47 -13.70 -8.25
CA LYS A 144 -18.73 -14.27 -9.40
C LYS A 144 -17.22 -13.97 -9.35
N ASN A 145 -16.83 -12.90 -8.63
CA ASN A 145 -15.44 -12.52 -8.44
C ASN A 145 -14.77 -13.23 -7.25
N GLY A 146 -15.53 -14.07 -6.52
CA GLY A 146 -15.09 -14.81 -5.37
C GLY A 146 -15.88 -14.48 -4.10
N PRO A 147 -15.59 -15.15 -2.97
CA PRO A 147 -16.23 -14.87 -1.69
C PRO A 147 -15.83 -13.52 -1.12
N TYR A 148 -16.58 -13.02 -0.15
CA TYR A 148 -16.06 -12.06 0.82
C TYR A 148 -14.98 -12.71 1.66
N TRP A 149 -14.01 -11.91 2.09
CA TRP A 149 -12.95 -12.36 2.94
C TRP A 149 -12.84 -11.47 4.17
N PHE A 150 -12.97 -12.05 5.34
CA PHE A 150 -12.74 -11.39 6.62
C PHE A 150 -11.89 -12.27 7.53
N PHE A 151 -11.34 -11.71 8.58
CA PHE A 151 -10.50 -12.44 9.51
C PHE A 151 -11.36 -12.92 10.71
N LYS A 152 -11.34 -14.21 10.97
CA LYS A 152 -12.12 -14.81 12.05
C LYS A 152 -11.37 -16.03 12.61
N ASP A 153 -11.37 -16.17 13.94
CA ASP A 153 -10.76 -17.32 14.64
C ASP A 153 -9.30 -17.57 14.20
N GLY A 154 -8.53 -16.47 14.08
CA GLY A 154 -7.11 -16.52 13.73
C GLY A 154 -6.80 -16.77 12.25
N LYS A 155 -7.77 -16.73 11.35
CA LYS A 155 -7.56 -17.01 9.91
C LYS A 155 -8.44 -16.18 8.99
N LEU A 156 -7.98 -16.01 7.76
CA LEU A 156 -8.77 -15.48 6.66
C LEU A 156 -9.90 -16.47 6.33
N THR A 157 -11.15 -16.00 6.42
CA THR A 157 -12.36 -16.83 6.34
C THR A 157 -13.23 -16.37 5.17
N PRO A 158 -13.61 -17.26 4.23
CA PRO A 158 -14.49 -16.92 3.13
C PRO A 158 -15.96 -16.90 3.54
N ASP A 159 -16.73 -16.00 2.93
CA ASP A 159 -18.19 -15.99 2.92
C ASP A 159 -18.69 -15.90 1.47
N SER A 160 -19.29 -16.99 0.99
CA SER A 160 -19.79 -17.11 -0.38
C SER A 160 -21.22 -16.58 -0.57
N SER A 161 -21.80 -15.90 0.41
CA SER A 161 -23.11 -15.30 0.27
C SER A 161 -23.14 -14.33 -0.91
N PRO A 162 -24.26 -14.23 -1.67
CA PRO A 162 -24.38 -13.32 -2.80
C PRO A 162 -24.39 -11.85 -2.34
N GLY A 163 -23.94 -10.95 -3.20
CA GLY A 163 -23.98 -9.52 -2.96
C GLY A 163 -22.80 -8.77 -3.58
N SER A 164 -22.91 -7.45 -3.64
CA SER A 164 -21.88 -6.55 -4.16
C SER A 164 -20.67 -6.51 -3.23
N ALA A 165 -19.50 -6.26 -3.80
CA ALA A 165 -18.27 -6.03 -3.06
C ALA A 165 -18.05 -4.55 -2.77
N GLY A 166 -17.37 -4.29 -1.65
CA GLY A 166 -16.96 -2.96 -1.25
C GLY A 166 -18.01 -2.20 -0.46
N SER A 167 -17.67 -1.80 0.72
CA SER A 167 -18.37 -0.84 1.56
C SER A 167 -17.39 -0.21 2.53
N HIS A 168 -17.77 0.87 3.17
CA HIS A 168 -17.05 1.47 4.31
C HIS A 168 -18.07 2.15 5.24
N GLY A 169 -17.68 2.35 6.48
CA GLY A 169 -18.41 3.17 7.44
C GLY A 169 -18.06 4.65 7.34
N LEU A 170 -18.39 5.40 8.40
CA LEU A 170 -17.92 6.76 8.56
C LEU A 170 -16.39 6.77 8.76
N ARG A 171 -15.74 7.84 8.34
CA ARG A 171 -14.30 8.02 8.50
C ARG A 171 -13.96 8.48 9.91
N THR A 172 -13.82 7.53 10.80
CA THR A 172 -13.39 7.73 12.18
C THR A 172 -12.05 7.04 12.41
N PRO A 173 -11.26 7.45 13.43
CA PRO A 173 -10.12 6.65 13.84
C PRO A 173 -10.56 5.23 14.24
N TYR A 174 -9.75 4.25 13.89
CA TYR A 174 -10.01 2.85 14.22
C TYR A 174 -8.76 2.13 14.69
N GLU A 175 -8.98 1.08 15.45
CA GLU A 175 -7.92 0.19 15.93
C GLU A 175 -7.47 -0.76 14.81
N VAL A 176 -6.16 -0.88 14.65
CA VAL A 176 -5.52 -1.87 13.78
C VAL A 176 -4.85 -2.93 14.65
N ALA A 177 -5.21 -4.18 14.45
CA ALA A 177 -4.70 -5.32 15.20
C ALA A 177 -3.75 -6.17 14.34
N LEU A 178 -2.53 -6.37 14.83
CA LEU A 178 -1.53 -7.23 14.19
C LEU A 178 -1.99 -8.69 14.24
N ARG A 179 -1.86 -9.39 13.09
CA ARG A 179 -2.31 -10.78 12.97
C ARG A 179 -1.16 -11.75 12.70
N GLU A 180 -0.13 -11.31 11.94
CA GLU A 180 0.95 -12.19 11.53
C GLU A 180 2.31 -11.50 11.66
N LYS A 181 3.33 -12.27 12.08
CA LYS A 181 4.72 -11.83 12.08
C LYS A 181 5.26 -11.85 10.66
N HIS A 182 5.74 -10.71 10.20
CA HIS A 182 6.25 -10.56 8.84
C HIS A 182 7.32 -9.45 8.82
N PRO A 183 8.29 -9.44 7.90
CA PRO A 183 9.28 -8.35 7.82
C PRO A 183 8.66 -6.94 7.82
N ILE A 184 7.50 -6.77 7.18
CA ILE A 184 6.77 -5.49 7.16
C ILE A 184 6.33 -5.08 8.56
N THR A 185 5.88 -6.03 9.39
CA THR A 185 5.27 -5.77 10.69
C THR A 185 6.20 -6.03 11.87
N GLU A 186 7.42 -6.49 11.61
CA GLU A 186 8.39 -6.78 12.67
C GLU A 186 8.66 -5.53 13.54
N GLY A 187 8.47 -5.71 14.87
CA GLY A 187 8.66 -4.65 15.86
C GLY A 187 7.50 -3.67 16.00
N LEU A 188 6.44 -3.76 15.18
CA LEU A 188 5.21 -2.99 15.40
C LEU A 188 4.50 -3.47 16.68
N PRO A 189 3.78 -2.58 17.38
CA PRO A 189 2.95 -2.98 18.53
C PRO A 189 1.84 -3.94 18.07
N PRO A 190 1.31 -4.77 18.99
CA PRO A 190 0.23 -5.71 18.65
C PRO A 190 -1.06 -5.01 18.23
N VAL A 191 -1.27 -3.77 18.68
CA VAL A 191 -2.44 -2.94 18.41
C VAL A 191 -2.02 -1.47 18.35
N TRP A 192 -2.59 -0.72 17.41
CA TRP A 192 -2.40 0.73 17.32
C TRP A 192 -3.62 1.42 16.72
N MET A 193 -3.72 2.73 16.89
CA MET A 193 -4.79 3.55 16.30
C MET A 193 -4.37 4.10 14.93
N HIS A 194 -5.20 3.89 13.91
CA HIS A 194 -5.13 4.60 12.64
C HIS A 194 -5.94 5.88 12.71
N GLN A 195 -5.45 6.94 12.03
CA GLN A 195 -6.20 8.19 11.83
C GLN A 195 -7.51 7.92 11.07
N GLY A 196 -8.51 8.79 11.22
CA GLY A 196 -9.78 8.65 10.51
C GLY A 196 -9.61 8.48 9.00
N ASP A 197 -10.09 7.36 8.48
CA ASP A 197 -9.94 6.94 7.09
C ASP A 197 -11.16 6.08 6.66
N GLU A 198 -11.30 5.74 5.39
CA GLU A 198 -12.26 4.75 4.93
C GLU A 198 -11.79 3.34 5.26
N LEU A 199 -12.34 2.74 6.31
CA LEU A 199 -12.14 1.32 6.57
C LEU A 199 -12.93 0.50 5.55
N TYR A 200 -12.24 -0.01 4.53
CA TYR A 200 -12.85 -0.87 3.53
C TYR A 200 -13.32 -2.18 4.11
N ALA A 201 -14.51 -2.59 3.73
CA ALA A 201 -15.18 -3.79 4.20
C ALA A 201 -15.86 -4.53 3.04
N LYS A 202 -16.18 -5.79 3.26
CA LYS A 202 -16.86 -6.67 2.28
C LYS A 202 -16.12 -6.76 0.95
N LEU A 203 -14.80 -6.82 1.00
CA LEU A 203 -13.98 -7.03 -0.19
C LEU A 203 -14.11 -8.48 -0.67
N ARG A 204 -14.10 -8.68 -2.00
CA ARG A 204 -14.22 -9.98 -2.65
C ARG A 204 -13.01 -10.26 -3.52
N GLY A 205 -12.70 -11.54 -3.66
CA GLY A 205 -11.64 -11.95 -4.55
C GLY A 205 -11.26 -13.42 -4.39
N PRO A 206 -10.25 -13.88 -5.13
CA PRO A 206 -9.78 -15.26 -5.01
C PRO A 206 -9.15 -15.59 -3.66
N GLY A 207 -8.61 -14.61 -2.92
CA GLY A 207 -7.98 -14.83 -1.62
C GLY A 207 -6.78 -15.78 -1.66
N LYS A 208 -6.15 -15.98 -2.82
CA LYS A 208 -5.05 -16.93 -3.00
C LYS A 208 -3.73 -16.35 -2.49
N ASN A 209 -2.95 -17.18 -1.81
CA ASN A 209 -1.59 -16.83 -1.35
C ASN A 209 -1.53 -15.54 -0.51
N VAL A 210 -2.61 -15.20 0.17
CA VAL A 210 -2.75 -14.01 1.01
C VAL A 210 -2.33 -14.33 2.44
N THR A 211 -1.38 -13.58 2.97
CA THR A 211 -1.07 -13.49 4.38
C THR A 211 -1.63 -12.18 4.92
N VAL A 212 -2.62 -12.25 5.80
CA VAL A 212 -3.19 -11.08 6.47
C VAL A 212 -2.23 -10.64 7.58
N LEU A 213 -1.63 -9.47 7.42
CA LEU A 213 -0.67 -8.91 8.37
C LEU A 213 -1.36 -8.16 9.51
N ALA A 214 -2.43 -7.42 9.18
CA ALA A 214 -3.22 -6.69 10.18
C ALA A 214 -4.67 -6.54 9.71
N THR A 215 -5.57 -6.38 10.67
CA THR A 215 -7.00 -6.15 10.47
C THR A 215 -7.52 -4.99 11.28
N ALA A 216 -8.70 -4.48 10.91
CA ALA A 216 -9.46 -3.56 11.74
C ALA A 216 -10.92 -4.01 11.83
N TYR A 217 -11.52 -3.84 13.02
CA TYR A 217 -12.92 -4.19 13.21
C TYR A 217 -13.83 -3.13 12.59
N SER A 218 -14.65 -3.54 11.65
CA SER A 218 -15.61 -2.68 10.95
C SER A 218 -16.92 -2.63 11.73
N ASP A 219 -17.03 -1.66 12.65
CA ASP A 219 -18.09 -1.58 13.65
C ASP A 219 -19.46 -1.30 13.01
N PRO A 220 -20.49 -2.13 13.25
CA PRO A 220 -21.85 -1.89 12.77
C PRO A 220 -22.47 -0.58 13.27
N SER A 221 -22.09 -0.08 14.45
CA SER A 221 -22.55 1.21 14.95
C SER A 221 -22.10 2.38 14.06
N ASN A 222 -21.01 2.17 13.30
CA ASN A 222 -20.44 3.08 12.31
C ASN A 222 -20.77 2.67 10.87
N SER A 223 -21.85 1.96 10.65
CA SER A 223 -22.26 1.39 9.34
C SER A 223 -21.27 0.36 8.78
N GLY A 224 -20.47 -0.25 9.64
CA GLY A 224 -19.51 -1.28 9.30
C GLY A 224 -20.10 -2.66 9.07
N SER A 225 -19.27 -3.61 8.67
CA SER A 225 -19.66 -4.99 8.34
C SER A 225 -19.90 -5.89 9.54
N GLY A 226 -19.39 -5.54 10.72
CA GLY A 226 -19.38 -6.40 11.91
C GLY A 226 -18.25 -7.44 11.91
N HIS A 227 -17.26 -7.29 11.05
CA HIS A 227 -16.13 -8.22 10.91
C HIS A 227 -14.77 -7.53 11.07
N ASP A 228 -13.76 -8.32 11.38
CA ASP A 228 -12.36 -7.91 11.26
C ASP A 228 -11.97 -7.95 9.78
N GLU A 229 -11.84 -6.78 9.17
CA GLU A 229 -11.50 -6.63 7.75
C GLU A 229 -9.99 -6.57 7.57
N PRO A 230 -9.41 -7.25 6.56
CA PRO A 230 -7.99 -7.14 6.25
C PRO A 230 -7.62 -5.73 5.82
N VAL A 231 -6.62 -5.12 6.48
CA VAL A 231 -6.13 -3.78 6.12
C VAL A 231 -4.70 -3.78 5.60
N LEU A 232 -3.88 -4.75 6.00
CA LEU A 232 -2.53 -4.95 5.49
C LEU A 232 -2.36 -6.41 5.07
N MET A 233 -1.92 -6.65 3.84
CA MET A 233 -1.76 -7.98 3.28
C MET A 233 -0.43 -8.11 2.53
N ALA A 234 0.20 -9.29 2.65
CA ALA A 234 1.31 -9.71 1.83
C ALA A 234 0.85 -10.88 0.95
N ILE A 235 1.10 -10.80 -0.35
CA ILE A 235 0.59 -11.77 -1.32
C ILE A 235 1.74 -12.22 -2.22
N ALA A 236 1.80 -13.51 -2.52
CA ALA A 236 2.74 -14.07 -3.49
C ALA A 236 2.05 -14.29 -4.84
N TYR A 237 2.65 -13.77 -5.90
CA TYR A 237 2.22 -14.02 -7.27
C TYR A 237 3.42 -14.41 -8.15
N GLY A 238 3.50 -15.68 -8.55
CA GLY A 238 4.70 -16.20 -9.17
C GLY A 238 5.93 -16.07 -8.26
N ARG A 239 6.96 -15.36 -8.73
CA ARG A 239 8.12 -14.97 -7.92
C ARG A 239 8.00 -13.57 -7.32
N GLY A 240 6.95 -12.83 -7.69
CA GLY A 240 6.70 -11.47 -7.22
C GLY A 240 6.15 -11.40 -5.81
N ARG A 241 6.32 -10.25 -5.21
CA ARG A 241 5.82 -9.91 -3.88
C ARG A 241 4.88 -8.73 -3.99
N VAL A 242 3.69 -8.89 -3.44
CA VAL A 242 2.66 -7.86 -3.46
C VAL A 242 2.36 -7.42 -2.04
N PHE A 243 2.46 -6.14 -1.78
CA PHE A 243 1.93 -5.52 -0.57
C PHE A 243 0.63 -4.81 -0.93
N HIS A 244 -0.44 -5.13 -0.22
CA HIS A 244 -1.74 -4.50 -0.39
C HIS A 244 -2.16 -3.85 0.91
N THR A 245 -2.45 -2.55 0.86
CA THR A 245 -3.06 -1.79 1.96
C THR A 245 -4.39 -1.20 1.50
N THR A 246 -5.45 -1.44 2.28
CA THR A 246 -6.76 -0.83 2.04
C THR A 246 -6.90 0.56 2.68
N MET A 247 -5.89 1.01 3.42
CA MET A 247 -5.80 2.35 4.02
C MET A 247 -5.33 3.38 2.99
N GLY A 248 -5.58 4.66 3.25
CA GLY A 248 -5.01 5.77 2.48
C GLY A 248 -5.96 6.43 1.50
N HIS A 249 -7.23 6.61 1.85
CA HIS A 249 -8.25 7.22 1.00
C HIS A 249 -7.90 8.66 0.57
N ASP A 250 -7.42 9.46 1.50
CA ASP A 250 -7.09 10.87 1.25
C ASP A 250 -5.88 11.32 2.09
N ILE A 251 -5.57 12.62 2.05
CA ILE A 251 -4.45 13.20 2.79
C ILE A 251 -4.57 12.93 4.29
N SER A 252 -5.76 12.82 4.86
CA SER A 252 -5.95 12.49 6.27
C SER A 252 -5.44 11.08 6.59
N GLY A 253 -5.91 10.07 5.86
CA GLY A 253 -5.44 8.69 6.01
C GLY A 253 -3.96 8.55 5.71
N LEU A 254 -3.48 9.17 4.61
CA LEU A 254 -2.07 9.17 4.24
C LEU A 254 -1.16 9.87 5.25
N SER A 255 -1.68 10.81 6.03
CA SER A 255 -0.91 11.51 7.07
C SER A 255 -0.67 10.66 8.31
N SER A 256 -1.43 9.59 8.51
CA SER A 256 -1.28 8.70 9.66
C SER A 256 0.10 8.05 9.67
N VAL A 257 0.79 8.12 10.81
CA VAL A 257 2.17 7.64 10.90
C VAL A 257 2.26 6.13 10.68
N ASP A 258 1.25 5.37 11.08
CA ASP A 258 1.19 3.94 10.81
C ASP A 258 1.04 3.64 9.31
N PHE A 259 0.23 4.43 8.57
CA PHE A 259 0.18 4.32 7.11
C PHE A 259 1.56 4.58 6.51
N VAL A 260 2.20 5.71 6.86
CA VAL A 260 3.52 6.07 6.33
C VAL A 260 4.53 4.94 6.56
N VAL A 261 4.61 4.44 7.78
CA VAL A 261 5.57 3.38 8.15
C VAL A 261 5.28 2.07 7.44
N THR A 262 4.03 1.63 7.42
CA THR A 262 3.66 0.35 6.79
C THR A 262 3.76 0.41 5.27
N PHE A 263 3.46 1.56 4.65
CA PHE A 263 3.63 1.79 3.23
C PHE A 263 5.10 1.77 2.81
N GLN A 264 5.97 2.50 3.52
CA GLN A 264 7.41 2.52 3.26
C GLN A 264 8.01 1.12 3.38
N ARG A 265 7.70 0.40 4.47
CA ARG A 265 8.17 -0.98 4.73
C ARG A 265 7.59 -1.99 3.74
N GLY A 266 6.33 -1.83 3.37
CA GLY A 266 5.66 -2.64 2.35
C GLY A 266 6.31 -2.50 0.97
N ALA A 267 6.63 -1.27 0.57
CA ALA A 267 7.32 -1.00 -0.69
C ALA A 267 8.76 -1.56 -0.68
N GLU A 268 9.51 -1.42 0.42
CA GLU A 268 10.83 -2.00 0.55
C GLU A 268 10.79 -3.52 0.47
N TRP A 269 9.87 -4.16 1.19
CA TRP A 269 9.70 -5.61 1.14
C TRP A 269 9.28 -6.10 -0.23
N ALA A 270 8.33 -5.44 -0.87
CA ALA A 270 7.88 -5.83 -2.21
C ALA A 270 9.05 -5.77 -3.22
N ALA A 271 9.89 -4.75 -3.13
CA ALA A 271 11.06 -4.58 -4.00
C ALA A 271 12.17 -5.60 -3.70
N THR A 272 12.49 -5.86 -2.42
CA THR A 272 13.74 -6.51 -2.00
C THR A 272 13.56 -7.82 -1.25
N GLY A 273 12.37 -8.11 -0.73
CA GLY A 273 12.10 -9.21 0.20
C GLY A 273 12.58 -8.94 1.64
N ARG A 274 13.09 -7.74 1.93
CA ARG A 274 13.62 -7.34 3.24
C ARG A 274 13.04 -6.00 3.67
N VAL A 275 13.19 -5.68 4.97
CA VAL A 275 12.86 -4.38 5.53
C VAL A 275 14.00 -3.92 6.42
N THR A 276 14.53 -2.75 6.14
CA THR A 276 15.62 -2.12 6.91
C THR A 276 15.15 -0.89 7.68
N GLN A 277 13.98 -0.37 7.33
CA GLN A 277 13.42 0.84 7.94
C GLN A 277 13.00 0.61 9.38
N LYS A 278 13.40 1.55 10.23
CA LYS A 278 13.09 1.54 11.66
C LYS A 278 11.70 2.12 11.90
N ILE A 279 11.09 1.71 13.01
CA ILE A 279 9.84 2.28 13.50
C ILE A 279 10.18 3.56 14.27
N PRO A 280 9.59 4.71 13.91
CA PRO A 280 9.82 5.95 14.63
C PRO A 280 9.15 5.93 16.02
N SER A 281 9.69 6.69 16.96
CA SER A 281 9.09 6.84 18.30
C SER A 281 7.70 7.48 18.26
N SER A 282 7.36 8.16 17.18
CA SER A 282 6.04 8.73 16.92
C SER A 282 5.02 7.73 16.38
N PHE A 283 5.36 6.44 16.25
CA PHE A 283 4.37 5.43 15.83
C PHE A 283 3.18 5.42 16.80
N PRO A 284 1.92 5.33 16.32
CA PRO A 284 0.73 5.40 17.19
C PRO A 284 0.69 4.25 18.19
N THR A 285 -0.04 4.48 19.28
CA THR A 285 -0.31 3.47 20.32
C THR A 285 -1.73 2.92 20.19
N GLY A 286 -2.10 1.92 21.00
CA GLY A 286 -3.48 1.41 21.07
C GLY A 286 -4.52 2.42 21.55
N ASN A 287 -4.10 3.58 22.11
CA ASN A 287 -5.00 4.58 22.70
C ASN A 287 -4.90 5.96 22.01
N SER A 288 -4.00 6.15 21.06
CA SER A 288 -3.80 7.46 20.43
C SER A 288 -3.34 7.33 18.99
N VAL A 289 -3.95 8.14 18.14
CA VAL A 289 -3.50 8.35 16.76
C VAL A 289 -2.21 9.17 16.76
N SER A 290 -1.43 9.01 15.70
CA SER A 290 -0.29 9.86 15.40
C SER A 290 -0.33 10.21 13.91
N TYR A 291 -0.18 11.49 13.58
CA TYR A 291 -0.28 11.95 12.20
C TYR A 291 0.71 13.09 11.91
N ARG A 292 1.01 13.25 10.65
CA ARG A 292 1.89 14.29 10.14
C ARG A 292 1.08 15.51 9.72
N THR A 293 1.62 16.70 9.97
CA THR A 293 0.96 17.98 9.64
C THR A 293 1.54 18.64 8.39
N ASP A 294 2.68 18.17 7.89
CA ASP A 294 3.39 18.78 6.76
C ASP A 294 2.70 18.55 5.40
N PHE A 295 1.68 17.67 5.34
CA PHE A 295 0.86 17.47 4.14
C PHE A 295 -0.31 18.46 4.03
N ALA A 296 -0.62 19.22 5.06
CA ALA A 296 -1.75 20.17 5.08
C ALA A 296 -1.69 21.20 3.94
N ALA A 297 -0.48 21.59 3.50
CA ALA A 297 -0.30 22.51 2.38
C ALA A 297 -0.61 21.87 1.01
N MET A 298 -0.70 20.54 0.92
CA MET A 298 -0.94 19.83 -0.34
C MET A 298 -2.43 19.66 -0.66
N ASP A 299 -3.30 19.73 0.36
CA ASP A 299 -4.75 19.80 0.19
C ASP A 299 -5.32 20.91 1.07
N PRO A 300 -5.82 22.02 0.50
CA PRO A 300 -6.43 23.12 1.27
C PRO A 300 -7.64 22.69 2.11
N ALA A 301 -8.29 21.59 1.76
CA ALA A 301 -9.40 21.01 2.53
C ALA A 301 -8.93 20.14 3.71
N TYR A 302 -7.64 19.77 3.75
CA TYR A 302 -7.09 18.94 4.80
C TYR A 302 -6.96 19.71 6.12
N LYS A 303 -7.47 19.11 7.18
CA LYS A 303 -7.30 19.58 8.56
C LYS A 303 -6.70 18.46 9.38
N ALA A 304 -5.47 18.66 9.84
CA ALA A 304 -4.76 17.66 10.64
C ALA A 304 -5.60 17.26 11.87
N GLY A 305 -5.72 15.96 12.12
CA GLY A 305 -6.46 15.40 13.26
C GLY A 305 -7.99 15.48 13.13
N LEU A 306 -8.51 15.98 12.01
CA LEU A 306 -9.94 15.97 11.72
C LEU A 306 -10.19 15.17 10.42
N ASN A 307 -11.29 14.44 10.38
CA ASN A 307 -11.80 13.87 9.16
C ASN A 307 -12.80 14.87 8.54
N PRO A 308 -12.45 15.54 7.41
CA PRO A 308 -13.29 16.58 6.84
C PRO A 308 -14.66 16.09 6.36
N LEU A 309 -14.79 14.79 6.08
CA LEU A 309 -16.02 14.23 5.54
C LEU A 309 -17.02 13.87 6.63
N ASP A 310 -16.55 13.56 7.83
CA ASP A 310 -17.46 13.26 8.95
C ASP A 310 -18.13 14.54 9.44
N ALA A 311 -17.45 15.67 9.35
CA ALA A 311 -18.03 16.97 9.64
C ALA A 311 -19.16 17.37 8.70
N ALA A 312 -19.21 16.79 7.49
CA ALA A 312 -20.21 17.08 6.46
C ALA A 312 -21.36 16.06 6.40
N GLY A 313 -21.34 15.01 7.22
CA GLY A 313 -22.40 13.99 7.28
C GLY A 313 -22.61 13.24 5.95
N SER A 314 -21.62 13.18 5.10
CA SER A 314 -21.75 12.55 3.79
C SER A 314 -21.61 11.03 3.89
N ARG A 315 -22.73 10.36 4.20
CA ARG A 315 -22.95 8.99 3.73
C ARG A 315 -23.16 9.07 2.22
N ARG A 316 -22.31 8.46 1.45
CA ARG A 316 -22.59 8.22 0.03
C ARG A 316 -22.27 6.78 -0.33
#